data_f3e32d516dd9c4214328b5c1ea0cfe9d
#
_entry.id   f3e32d516dd9c4214328b5c1ea0cfe9d
#
_cell.length_a   1.000
_cell.length_b   1.000
_cell.length_c   1.000
_cell.angle_alpha   90.00
_cell.angle_beta   90.00
_cell.angle_gamma   90.00
#
_symmetry.space_group_name_H-M   'P 1'
#
loop_
_entity.id
_entity.type
_entity.pdbx_description
1 polymer ?
#
loop_
_entity_poly.entity_id
_entity_poly.type
_entity_poly.pdbx_seq_one_letter_code
_entity_poly.pdbx_strand_id
1 'polypeptide(L)'
;LNQNLHGREAKAEAIRLLDLVGIPEPAKRYNQYPHEFSGGMRQRVVIAIAVACNPQILICDEPTTALDVTIQAQILELIRKLQREKHMTIIYITHDLGVVANVADRVAVMYAGQIIEIGMVQEIFFDPRHPYTWALLSALPQLGVKGEKLPAIDGTPPNLFNRVVGDSFAPRNRKALNIDFLEEPPMFDVTPTHQAKTWMLDPRAPKLEQPDSIRKMSANAKNPDCAEGIAHPHRDPNREPLVEVKNLQVTFGAGRKKFVAVDDVNFTIYKGETFSLVGESGSGKTTIGRAIVRINPITAGEVLYRGER
;
A
#
# COMPACT_ATOMS: atom_id res chain seq x y z
N LEU A 1 4.11 -1.42 30.25
CA LEU A 1 2.75 -0.91 30.49
C LEU A 1 1.69 -1.89 29.98
N ASN A 2 1.69 -2.24 28.68
CA ASN A 2 0.64 -3.07 28.07
C ASN A 2 0.75 -4.57 28.41
N GLN A 3 1.90 -5.06 28.90
CA GLN A 3 2.15 -6.46 29.27
C GLN A 3 2.33 -6.64 30.78
N ASN A 4 2.15 -5.61 31.57
CA ASN A 4 2.36 -5.60 33.03
C ASN A 4 3.76 -6.11 33.47
N LEU A 5 4.78 -6.01 32.60
CA LEU A 5 6.14 -6.37 32.91
C LEU A 5 6.86 -5.24 33.64
N HIS A 6 7.64 -5.58 34.67
CA HIS A 6 8.37 -4.60 35.48
C HIS A 6 9.82 -5.02 35.74
N GLY A 7 10.71 -4.03 35.91
CA GLY A 7 12.08 -4.25 36.36
C GLY A 7 12.87 -5.23 35.49
N ARG A 8 13.30 -6.35 36.09
CA ARG A 8 14.16 -7.34 35.40
C ARG A 8 13.46 -8.05 34.25
N GLU A 9 12.15 -8.31 34.36
CA GLU A 9 11.38 -8.98 33.33
C GLU A 9 11.21 -8.09 32.11
N ALA A 10 10.88 -6.82 32.29
CA ALA A 10 10.79 -5.85 31.21
C ALA A 10 12.13 -5.68 30.47
N LYS A 11 13.25 -5.68 31.20
CA LYS A 11 14.59 -5.63 30.63
C LYS A 11 14.89 -6.88 29.79
N ALA A 12 14.60 -8.06 30.32
CA ALA A 12 14.82 -9.33 29.63
C ALA A 12 14.01 -9.40 28.32
N GLU A 13 12.73 -8.98 28.36
CA GLU A 13 11.88 -8.95 27.19
C GLU A 13 12.36 -7.92 26.15
N ALA A 14 12.79 -6.75 26.57
CA ALA A 14 13.35 -5.75 25.65
C ALA A 14 14.61 -6.28 24.93
N ILE A 15 15.52 -6.96 25.68
CA ILE A 15 16.71 -7.58 25.08
C ILE A 15 16.31 -8.69 24.10
N ARG A 16 15.34 -9.52 24.45
CA ARG A 16 14.78 -10.58 23.56
C ARG A 16 14.20 -9.99 22.26
N LEU A 17 13.48 -8.86 22.37
CA LEU A 17 12.91 -8.18 21.19
C LEU A 17 14.00 -7.57 20.31
N LEU A 18 15.07 -6.99 20.89
CA LEU A 18 16.20 -6.50 20.12
C LEU A 18 16.93 -7.63 19.39
N ASP A 19 17.06 -8.80 20.03
CA ASP A 19 17.63 -10.00 19.38
C ASP A 19 16.73 -10.50 18.23
N LEU A 20 15.41 -10.56 18.45
CA LEU A 20 14.41 -10.97 17.47
C LEU A 20 14.52 -10.17 16.15
N VAL A 21 14.78 -8.87 16.24
CA VAL A 21 14.94 -8.00 15.06
C VAL A 21 16.39 -7.95 14.54
N GLY A 22 17.28 -8.76 15.10
CA GLY A 22 18.66 -8.89 14.65
C GLY A 22 19.55 -7.70 14.98
N ILE A 23 19.36 -7.07 16.16
CA ILE A 23 20.34 -6.12 16.71
C ILE A 23 21.52 -6.90 17.28
N PRO A 24 22.76 -6.67 16.82
CA PRO A 24 23.93 -7.35 17.36
C PRO A 24 24.19 -6.91 18.81
N GLU A 25 24.66 -7.83 19.68
CA GLU A 25 24.96 -7.59 21.10
C GLU A 25 23.81 -6.89 21.86
N PRO A 26 22.55 -7.43 21.83
CA PRO A 26 21.37 -6.70 22.29
C PRO A 26 21.44 -6.28 23.77
N ALA A 27 22.05 -7.10 24.62
CA ALA A 27 22.22 -6.80 26.05
C ALA A 27 23.13 -5.58 26.32
N LYS A 28 24.14 -5.38 25.48
CA LYS A 28 25.02 -4.21 25.55
C LYS A 28 24.34 -2.96 25.03
N ARG A 29 23.64 -3.12 23.88
CA ARG A 29 22.95 -2.03 23.18
C ARG A 29 21.67 -1.57 23.86
N TYR A 30 21.10 -2.35 24.75
CA TYR A 30 19.93 -1.97 25.54
C TYR A 30 20.11 -0.62 26.28
N ASN A 31 21.34 -0.30 26.70
CA ASN A 31 21.65 0.94 27.43
C ASN A 31 22.07 2.10 26.51
N GLN A 32 22.08 1.92 25.20
CA GLN A 32 22.49 2.95 24.25
C GLN A 32 21.31 3.86 23.88
N TYR A 33 21.64 5.08 23.44
CA TYR A 33 20.67 6.05 22.98
C TYR A 33 20.41 5.92 21.46
N PRO A 34 19.25 6.38 20.94
CA PRO A 34 18.91 6.27 19.52
C PRO A 34 19.93 6.87 18.55
N HIS A 35 20.66 7.91 18.94
CA HIS A 35 21.70 8.55 18.12
C HIS A 35 22.96 7.70 17.94
N GLU A 36 23.17 6.70 18.79
CA GLU A 36 24.30 5.75 18.70
C GLU A 36 23.99 4.59 17.73
N PHE A 37 22.77 4.51 17.21
CA PHE A 37 22.34 3.48 16.25
C PHE A 37 22.41 3.99 14.81
N SER A 38 22.81 3.11 13.88
CA SER A 38 22.68 3.38 12.45
C SER A 38 21.20 3.51 12.04
N GLY A 39 20.94 4.06 10.83
CA GLY A 39 19.57 4.18 10.30
C GLY A 39 18.81 2.84 10.28
N GLY A 40 19.44 1.78 9.77
CA GLY A 40 18.84 0.45 9.74
C GLY A 40 18.63 -0.16 11.13
N MET A 41 19.53 0.10 12.08
CA MET A 41 19.34 -0.34 13.47
C MET A 41 18.18 0.41 14.14
N ARG A 42 18.03 1.71 13.92
CA ARG A 42 16.88 2.47 14.43
C ARG A 42 15.57 1.91 13.88
N GLN A 43 15.52 1.60 12.58
CA GLN A 43 14.35 1.00 11.96
C GLN A 43 14.01 -0.37 12.58
N ARG A 44 15.01 -1.22 12.84
CA ARG A 44 14.83 -2.49 13.54
C ARG A 44 14.27 -2.31 14.96
N VAL A 45 14.73 -1.31 15.70
CA VAL A 45 14.19 -0.97 17.02
C VAL A 45 12.72 -0.53 16.93
N VAL A 46 12.36 0.29 15.94
CA VAL A 46 10.96 0.69 15.72
C VAL A 46 10.09 -0.55 15.43
N ILE A 47 10.58 -1.50 14.61
CA ILE A 47 9.89 -2.77 14.36
C ILE A 47 9.75 -3.58 15.67
N ALA A 48 10.81 -3.67 16.50
CA ALA A 48 10.75 -4.34 17.80
C ALA A 48 9.66 -3.76 18.70
N ILE A 49 9.55 -2.44 18.76
CA ILE A 49 8.49 -1.74 19.51
C ILE A 49 7.11 -2.10 18.97
N ALA A 50 6.93 -2.07 17.64
CA ALA A 50 5.66 -2.36 17.00
C ALA A 50 5.17 -3.80 17.25
N VAL A 51 6.09 -4.78 17.28
CA VAL A 51 5.76 -6.20 17.48
C VAL A 51 5.77 -6.64 18.95
N ALA A 52 6.15 -5.76 19.88
CA ALA A 52 6.29 -6.10 21.30
C ALA A 52 5.00 -6.65 21.92
N CYS A 53 3.84 -6.14 21.53
CA CYS A 53 2.54 -6.56 22.04
C CYS A 53 1.88 -7.70 21.23
N ASN A 54 2.64 -8.41 20.39
CA ASN A 54 2.16 -9.46 19.49
C ASN A 54 0.88 -9.03 18.72
N PRO A 55 0.94 -7.96 17.92
CA PRO A 55 -0.21 -7.46 17.19
C PRO A 55 -0.68 -8.46 16.14
N GLN A 56 -1.97 -8.45 15.82
CA GLN A 56 -2.52 -9.24 14.71
C GLN A 56 -2.36 -8.50 13.38
N ILE A 57 -2.24 -7.18 13.42
CA ILE A 57 -2.06 -6.32 12.26
C ILE A 57 -0.83 -5.44 12.50
N LEU A 58 0.07 -5.43 11.53
CA LEU A 58 1.23 -4.52 11.49
C LEU A 58 1.06 -3.55 10.32
N ILE A 59 1.00 -2.25 10.61
CA ILE A 59 0.97 -1.20 9.59
C ILE A 59 2.39 -0.67 9.40
N CYS A 60 2.90 -0.81 8.18
CA CYS A 60 4.22 -0.35 7.76
C CYS A 60 4.05 0.89 6.87
N ASP A 61 4.14 2.08 7.44
CA ASP A 61 4.03 3.35 6.72
C ASP A 61 5.42 3.80 6.27
N GLU A 62 5.71 3.65 4.97
CA GLU A 62 7.00 3.96 4.34
C GLU A 62 8.21 3.32 5.08
N PRO A 63 8.21 1.99 5.34
CA PRO A 63 9.15 1.37 6.28
C PRO A 63 10.59 1.38 5.81
N THR A 64 10.86 1.65 4.55
CA THR A 64 12.20 1.62 3.93
C THR A 64 12.66 2.98 3.43
N THR A 65 11.89 4.04 3.65
CA THR A 65 12.25 5.40 3.23
C THR A 65 13.56 5.86 3.89
N ALA A 66 14.45 6.46 3.10
CA ALA A 66 15.78 6.93 3.51
C ALA A 66 16.77 5.84 3.94
N LEU A 67 16.55 4.59 3.57
CA LEU A 67 17.49 3.49 3.74
C LEU A 67 18.18 3.15 2.41
N ASP A 68 19.43 2.70 2.49
CA ASP A 68 20.10 2.15 1.31
C ASP A 68 19.49 0.81 0.88
N VAL A 69 19.68 0.44 -0.38
CA VAL A 69 19.02 -0.74 -1.01
C VAL A 69 19.31 -2.04 -0.24
N THR A 70 20.52 -2.20 0.30
CA THR A 70 20.89 -3.41 1.04
C THR A 70 20.13 -3.50 2.37
N ILE A 71 20.07 -2.42 3.12
CA ILE A 71 19.34 -2.34 4.39
C ILE A 71 17.83 -2.47 4.13
N GLN A 72 17.32 -1.85 3.06
CA GLN A 72 15.92 -2.01 2.63
C GLN A 72 15.56 -3.48 2.45
N ALA A 73 16.35 -4.25 1.69
CA ALA A 73 16.13 -5.68 1.49
C ALA A 73 16.11 -6.45 2.82
N GLN A 74 17.05 -6.15 3.73
CA GLN A 74 17.11 -6.79 5.05
C GLN A 74 15.88 -6.46 5.92
N ILE A 75 15.35 -5.24 5.87
CA ILE A 75 14.15 -4.85 6.62
C ILE A 75 12.92 -5.57 6.07
N LEU A 76 12.78 -5.67 4.74
CA LEU A 76 11.67 -6.39 4.11
C LEU A 76 11.69 -7.88 4.47
N GLU A 77 12.87 -8.51 4.45
CA GLU A 77 13.01 -9.91 4.86
C GLU A 77 12.70 -10.12 6.35
N LEU A 78 13.14 -9.21 7.21
CA LEU A 78 12.78 -9.24 8.63
C LEU A 78 11.26 -9.18 8.84
N ILE A 79 10.56 -8.27 8.15
CA ILE A 79 9.10 -8.13 8.27
C ILE A 79 8.42 -9.40 7.77
N ARG A 80 8.85 -9.99 6.65
CA ARG A 80 8.35 -11.27 6.13
C ARG A 80 8.56 -12.42 7.12
N LYS A 81 9.75 -12.50 7.72
CA LYS A 81 10.05 -13.51 8.75
C LYS A 81 9.08 -13.37 9.92
N LEU A 82 8.91 -12.17 10.45
CA LEU A 82 7.99 -11.89 11.55
C LEU A 82 6.54 -12.20 11.20
N GLN A 83 6.11 -11.90 9.96
CA GLN A 83 4.77 -12.26 9.46
C GLN A 83 4.53 -13.76 9.54
N ARG A 84 5.47 -14.56 9.02
CA ARG A 84 5.35 -16.03 9.00
C ARG A 84 5.35 -16.62 10.41
N GLU A 85 6.30 -16.18 11.26
CA GLU A 85 6.46 -16.71 12.62
C GLU A 85 5.32 -16.33 13.56
N LYS A 86 4.74 -15.16 13.37
CA LYS A 86 3.69 -14.62 14.25
C LYS A 86 2.29 -14.64 13.62
N HIS A 87 2.15 -15.11 12.37
CA HIS A 87 0.90 -15.15 11.61
C HIS A 87 0.18 -13.79 11.55
N MET A 88 0.96 -12.72 11.39
CA MET A 88 0.42 -11.35 11.34
C MET A 88 -0.14 -11.03 9.95
N THR A 89 -1.14 -10.16 9.93
CA THR A 89 -1.59 -9.46 8.72
C THR A 89 -0.78 -8.18 8.57
N ILE A 90 -0.30 -7.86 7.37
CA ILE A 90 0.51 -6.67 7.13
C ILE A 90 -0.21 -5.71 6.20
N ILE A 91 -0.17 -4.43 6.53
CA ILE A 91 -0.60 -3.34 5.67
C ILE A 91 0.65 -2.54 5.30
N TYR A 92 1.07 -2.62 4.04
CA TYR A 92 2.14 -1.79 3.51
C TYR A 92 1.59 -0.51 2.91
N ILE A 93 2.14 0.62 3.30
CA ILE A 93 1.90 1.93 2.69
C ILE A 93 3.21 2.38 2.09
N THR A 94 3.28 2.49 0.76
CA THR A 94 4.49 2.90 0.06
C THR A 94 4.19 3.49 -1.31
N HIS A 95 5.14 4.22 -1.86
CA HIS A 95 5.15 4.66 -3.26
C HIS A 95 6.08 3.79 -4.12
N ASP A 96 6.84 2.87 -3.51
CA ASP A 96 7.79 1.99 -4.20
C ASP A 96 7.11 0.71 -4.68
N LEU A 97 6.75 0.67 -5.96
CA LEU A 97 6.14 -0.49 -6.60
C LEU A 97 7.09 -1.70 -6.66
N GLY A 98 8.41 -1.48 -6.67
CA GLY A 98 9.39 -2.57 -6.62
C GLY A 98 9.32 -3.34 -5.31
N VAL A 99 9.11 -2.63 -4.19
CA VAL A 99 8.85 -3.25 -2.89
C VAL A 99 7.55 -4.05 -2.93
N VAL A 100 6.47 -3.43 -3.43
CA VAL A 100 5.12 -4.01 -3.47
C VAL A 100 5.10 -5.31 -4.27
N ALA A 101 5.73 -5.35 -5.44
CA ALA A 101 5.82 -6.54 -6.28
C ALA A 101 6.40 -7.75 -5.53
N ASN A 102 7.27 -7.49 -4.55
CA ASN A 102 7.95 -8.53 -3.79
C ASN A 102 7.24 -8.95 -2.51
N VAL A 103 6.42 -8.10 -1.90
CA VAL A 103 5.88 -8.35 -0.55
C VAL A 103 4.37 -8.51 -0.52
N ALA A 104 3.63 -7.94 -1.48
CA ALA A 104 2.18 -7.85 -1.41
C ALA A 104 1.49 -9.10 -1.97
N ASP A 105 0.40 -9.51 -1.34
CA ASP A 105 -0.58 -10.44 -1.91
C ASP A 105 -1.60 -9.67 -2.75
N ARG A 106 -2.10 -8.54 -2.21
CA ARG A 106 -3.07 -7.65 -2.86
C ARG A 106 -2.62 -6.21 -2.79
N VAL A 107 -3.00 -5.46 -3.80
CA VAL A 107 -2.61 -4.05 -3.96
C VAL A 107 -3.84 -3.21 -4.21
N ALA A 108 -3.95 -2.10 -3.51
CA ALA A 108 -4.89 -1.02 -3.81
C ALA A 108 -4.09 0.22 -4.24
N VAL A 109 -4.38 0.69 -5.43
CA VAL A 109 -3.78 1.90 -6.03
C VAL A 109 -4.63 3.10 -5.67
N MET A 110 -4.00 4.08 -5.04
CA MET A 110 -4.66 5.29 -4.56
C MET A 110 -4.26 6.52 -5.36
N TYR A 111 -5.24 7.33 -5.69
CA TYR A 111 -5.05 8.64 -6.30
C TYR A 111 -6.07 9.63 -5.74
N ALA A 112 -5.62 10.83 -5.38
CA ALA A 112 -6.48 11.93 -4.93
C ALA A 112 -7.51 11.55 -3.85
N GLY A 113 -7.11 10.74 -2.87
CA GLY A 113 -7.96 10.33 -1.74
C GLY A 113 -8.87 9.13 -2.01
N GLN A 114 -8.84 8.55 -3.20
CA GLN A 114 -9.69 7.43 -3.61
C GLN A 114 -8.87 6.20 -3.98
N ILE A 115 -9.46 5.01 -3.84
CA ILE A 115 -8.94 3.80 -4.48
C ILE A 115 -9.45 3.79 -5.92
N ILE A 116 -8.53 3.76 -6.87
CA ILE A 116 -8.84 3.78 -8.30
C ILE A 116 -8.66 2.41 -8.96
N GLU A 117 -7.90 1.53 -8.37
CA GLU A 117 -7.73 0.15 -8.80
C GLU A 117 -7.34 -0.73 -7.62
N ILE A 118 -7.90 -1.93 -7.52
CA ILE A 118 -7.60 -2.90 -6.48
C ILE A 118 -7.60 -4.31 -7.06
N GLY A 119 -6.62 -5.14 -6.71
CA GLY A 119 -6.53 -6.51 -7.22
C GLY A 119 -5.42 -7.31 -6.56
N MET A 120 -5.24 -8.54 -6.99
CA MET A 120 -4.05 -9.32 -6.66
C MET A 120 -2.82 -8.62 -7.27
N VAL A 121 -1.67 -8.77 -6.63
CA VAL A 121 -0.43 -8.14 -7.12
C VAL A 121 -0.16 -8.47 -8.59
N GLN A 122 -0.42 -9.70 -9.03
CA GLN A 122 -0.26 -10.13 -10.42
C GLN A 122 -1.21 -9.39 -11.36
N GLU A 123 -2.47 -9.17 -10.95
CA GLU A 123 -3.46 -8.46 -11.76
C GLU A 123 -3.04 -7.00 -11.95
N ILE A 124 -2.62 -6.33 -10.86
CA ILE A 124 -2.20 -4.92 -10.89
C ILE A 124 -0.91 -4.74 -11.71
N PHE A 125 0.05 -5.67 -11.64
CA PHE A 125 1.31 -5.52 -12.36
C PHE A 125 1.23 -5.98 -13.82
N PHE A 126 0.46 -7.02 -14.12
CA PHE A 126 0.46 -7.64 -15.46
C PHE A 126 -0.82 -7.41 -16.27
N ASP A 127 -1.92 -6.99 -15.64
CA ASP A 127 -3.17 -6.64 -16.32
C ASP A 127 -3.83 -5.39 -15.73
N PRO A 128 -3.06 -4.29 -15.50
CA PRO A 128 -3.62 -3.06 -14.96
C PRO A 128 -4.67 -2.47 -15.88
N ARG A 129 -5.72 -1.87 -15.31
CA ARG A 129 -6.86 -1.34 -16.07
C ARG A 129 -7.01 0.15 -16.01
N HIS A 130 -6.55 0.77 -14.92
CA HIS A 130 -6.65 2.22 -14.78
C HIS A 130 -5.47 2.95 -15.44
N PRO A 131 -5.69 4.05 -16.19
CA PRO A 131 -4.61 4.82 -16.82
C PRO A 131 -3.54 5.35 -15.88
N TYR A 132 -3.90 5.68 -14.65
CA TYR A 132 -2.91 6.08 -13.64
C TYR A 132 -2.00 4.92 -13.25
N THR A 133 -2.53 3.71 -13.10
CA THR A 133 -1.72 2.51 -12.84
C THR A 133 -0.76 2.24 -13.99
N TRP A 134 -1.21 2.42 -15.24
CA TRP A 134 -0.32 2.34 -16.41
C TRP A 134 0.82 3.35 -16.31
N ALA A 135 0.52 4.59 -15.95
CA ALA A 135 1.51 5.64 -15.83
C ALA A 135 2.52 5.36 -14.71
N LEU A 136 2.04 4.90 -13.54
CA LEU A 136 2.90 4.50 -12.41
C LEU A 136 3.85 3.36 -12.78
N LEU A 137 3.33 2.30 -13.40
CA LEU A 137 4.13 1.14 -13.81
C LEU A 137 5.11 1.51 -14.92
N SER A 138 4.68 2.31 -15.91
CA SER A 138 5.55 2.74 -17.01
C SER A 138 6.72 3.61 -16.54
N ALA A 139 6.60 4.27 -15.38
CA ALA A 139 7.67 5.06 -14.78
C ALA A 139 8.71 4.24 -14.02
N LEU A 140 8.54 2.90 -13.91
CA LEU A 140 9.50 2.03 -13.26
C LEU A 140 10.80 1.93 -14.08
N PRO A 141 11.99 2.17 -13.47
CA PRO A 141 13.26 2.11 -14.17
C PRO A 141 13.56 0.76 -14.84
N GLN A 142 13.06 -0.33 -14.26
CA GLN A 142 13.23 -1.69 -14.78
C GLN A 142 12.52 -1.93 -16.12
N LEU A 143 11.53 -1.10 -16.46
CA LEU A 143 10.78 -1.16 -17.71
C LEU A 143 11.30 -0.20 -18.77
N GLY A 144 12.24 0.67 -18.39
CA GLY A 144 12.87 1.62 -19.31
C GLY A 144 13.78 0.93 -20.31
N VAL A 145 13.76 1.38 -21.55
CA VAL A 145 14.76 1.00 -22.55
C VAL A 145 16.02 1.83 -22.32
N LYS A 146 17.17 1.16 -22.27
CA LYS A 146 18.45 1.85 -22.06
C LYS A 146 18.68 2.92 -23.15
N GLY A 147 18.79 4.17 -22.73
CA GLY A 147 18.96 5.33 -23.64
C GLY A 147 17.67 6.08 -23.97
N GLU A 148 16.49 5.60 -23.57
CA GLU A 148 15.23 6.34 -23.69
C GLU A 148 14.87 7.05 -22.38
N LYS A 149 14.21 8.22 -22.51
CA LYS A 149 13.69 8.94 -21.35
C LYS A 149 12.51 8.17 -20.75
N LEU A 150 12.58 7.87 -19.46
CA LEU A 150 11.45 7.25 -18.75
C LEU A 150 10.20 8.13 -18.88
N PRO A 151 9.03 7.54 -19.16
CA PRO A 151 7.77 8.26 -19.14
C PRO A 151 7.53 8.84 -17.76
N ALA A 152 7.34 10.15 -17.69
CA ALA A 152 6.90 10.81 -16.45
C ALA A 152 5.38 11.00 -16.51
N ILE A 153 4.74 10.99 -15.34
CA ILE A 153 3.33 11.36 -15.25
C ILE A 153 3.23 12.88 -15.36
N ASP A 154 2.63 13.36 -16.45
CA ASP A 154 2.50 14.79 -16.70
C ASP A 154 1.60 15.50 -15.66
N GLY A 155 1.87 16.77 -15.41
CA GLY A 155 1.07 17.62 -14.53
C GLY A 155 1.23 17.30 -13.03
N THR A 156 0.37 17.90 -12.22
CA THR A 156 0.34 17.75 -10.76
C THR A 156 -0.96 17.11 -10.32
N PRO A 157 -0.97 16.36 -9.20
CA PRO A 157 -2.21 15.87 -8.61
C PRO A 157 -3.20 17.01 -8.33
N PRO A 158 -4.51 16.73 -8.37
CA PRO A 158 -5.52 17.75 -8.11
C PRO A 158 -5.43 18.29 -6.69
N ASN A 159 -5.80 19.55 -6.53
CA ASN A 159 -5.89 20.16 -5.21
C ASN A 159 -7.18 19.71 -4.51
N LEU A 160 -7.05 18.92 -3.45
CA LEU A 160 -8.16 18.35 -2.69
C LEU A 160 -8.93 19.37 -1.83
N PHE A 161 -8.53 20.64 -1.79
CA PHE A 161 -9.36 21.71 -1.23
C PHE A 161 -10.56 22.05 -2.11
N ASN A 162 -10.49 21.72 -3.40
CA ASN A 162 -11.59 21.89 -4.34
C ASN A 162 -12.21 20.51 -4.64
N ARG A 163 -13.53 20.46 -4.74
CA ARG A 163 -14.21 19.24 -5.18
C ARG A 163 -13.77 18.92 -6.61
N VAL A 164 -13.21 17.75 -6.80
CA VAL A 164 -12.91 17.21 -8.12
C VAL A 164 -14.23 16.78 -8.78
N VAL A 165 -14.45 17.17 -10.01
CA VAL A 165 -15.58 16.74 -10.84
C VAL A 165 -15.06 15.73 -11.85
N GLY A 166 -15.79 14.63 -12.03
CA GLY A 166 -15.37 13.55 -12.91
C GLY A 166 -14.23 12.69 -12.33
N ASP A 167 -13.50 12.02 -13.21
CA ASP A 167 -12.30 11.25 -12.84
C ASP A 167 -11.17 12.20 -12.42
N SER A 168 -10.68 12.01 -11.21
CA SER A 168 -9.59 12.83 -10.66
C SER A 168 -8.29 12.77 -11.47
N PHE A 169 -8.07 11.72 -12.25
CA PHE A 169 -6.91 11.56 -13.11
C PHE A 169 -7.13 12.11 -14.53
N ALA A 170 -8.36 12.42 -14.96
CA ALA A 170 -8.69 12.89 -16.31
C ALA A 170 -7.76 14.03 -16.83
N PRO A 171 -7.42 15.07 -16.04
CA PRO A 171 -6.55 16.15 -16.51
C PRO A 171 -5.11 15.72 -16.85
N ARG A 172 -4.68 14.57 -16.33
CA ARG A 172 -3.34 13.98 -16.54
C ARG A 172 -3.37 12.78 -17.48
N ASN A 173 -4.56 12.32 -17.87
CA ASN A 173 -4.78 11.18 -18.74
C ASN A 173 -4.83 11.63 -20.20
N ARG A 174 -3.78 11.35 -20.97
CA ARG A 174 -3.73 11.67 -22.42
C ARG A 174 -4.80 10.95 -23.24
N LYS A 175 -5.44 9.91 -22.68
CA LYS A 175 -6.50 9.13 -23.31
C LYS A 175 -7.85 9.35 -22.63
N ALA A 176 -8.03 10.46 -21.90
CA ALA A 176 -9.27 10.79 -21.23
C ALA A 176 -10.43 10.89 -22.21
N LEU A 177 -11.57 10.32 -21.83
CA LEU A 177 -12.82 10.46 -22.53
C LEU A 177 -13.53 11.74 -22.07
N ASN A 178 -14.44 12.29 -22.88
CA ASN A 178 -15.19 13.49 -22.47
C ASN A 178 -15.97 13.29 -21.17
N ILE A 179 -16.46 12.08 -20.94
CA ILE A 179 -17.20 11.74 -19.72
C ILE A 179 -16.33 11.78 -18.47
N ASP A 180 -15.03 11.48 -18.59
CA ASP A 180 -14.10 11.56 -17.48
C ASP A 180 -14.01 12.96 -16.84
N PHE A 181 -14.36 14.01 -17.59
CA PHE A 181 -14.39 15.39 -17.08
C PHE A 181 -15.75 15.81 -16.50
N LEU A 182 -16.79 14.99 -16.69
CA LEU A 182 -18.18 15.32 -16.35
C LEU A 182 -18.69 14.49 -15.16
N GLU A 183 -18.40 13.19 -15.18
CA GLU A 183 -18.95 12.23 -14.22
C GLU A 183 -17.84 11.33 -13.67
N GLU A 184 -17.91 11.09 -12.37
CA GLU A 184 -17.00 10.18 -11.68
C GLU A 184 -17.28 8.74 -12.11
N PRO A 185 -16.25 7.97 -12.56
CA PRO A 185 -16.45 6.58 -12.95
C PRO A 185 -16.83 5.71 -11.73
N PRO A 186 -17.74 4.74 -11.90
CA PRO A 186 -17.95 3.73 -10.87
C PRO A 186 -16.76 2.75 -10.81
N MET A 187 -16.69 1.96 -9.75
CA MET A 187 -15.78 0.83 -9.67
C MET A 187 -16.35 -0.32 -10.51
N PHE A 188 -15.62 -0.72 -11.56
CA PHE A 188 -15.99 -1.85 -12.43
C PHE A 188 -15.26 -3.12 -12.00
N ASP A 189 -15.99 -4.26 -12.00
CA ASP A 189 -15.41 -5.57 -11.78
C ASP A 189 -14.73 -6.06 -13.08
N VAL A 190 -13.44 -6.37 -13.00
CA VAL A 190 -12.65 -6.98 -14.08
C VAL A 190 -12.58 -8.49 -13.91
N THR A 191 -12.27 -8.91 -12.68
CA THR A 191 -12.30 -10.30 -12.21
C THR A 191 -12.93 -10.33 -10.81
N PRO A 192 -13.19 -11.49 -10.21
CA PRO A 192 -13.67 -11.57 -8.83
C PRO A 192 -12.74 -10.91 -7.78
N THR A 193 -11.48 -10.66 -8.14
CA THR A 193 -10.47 -10.07 -7.25
C THR A 193 -9.93 -8.74 -7.74
N HIS A 194 -10.25 -8.34 -8.98
CA HIS A 194 -9.73 -7.14 -9.64
C HIS A 194 -10.84 -6.17 -10.02
N GLN A 195 -10.73 -4.96 -9.52
CA GLN A 195 -11.66 -3.85 -9.79
C GLN A 195 -10.89 -2.61 -10.21
N ALA A 196 -11.47 -1.79 -11.09
CA ALA A 196 -10.89 -0.51 -11.49
C ALA A 196 -11.95 0.56 -11.73
N LYS A 197 -11.63 1.79 -11.34
CA LYS A 197 -12.51 2.96 -11.36
C LYS A 197 -12.22 3.80 -12.61
N THR A 198 -12.70 3.37 -13.78
CA THR A 198 -12.45 4.05 -15.06
C THR A 198 -13.57 3.80 -16.06
N TRP A 199 -14.00 4.85 -16.73
CA TRP A 199 -15.00 4.76 -17.84
C TRP A 199 -14.50 3.93 -19.04
N MET A 200 -13.19 3.67 -19.16
CA MET A 200 -12.64 2.81 -20.21
C MET A 200 -13.15 1.37 -20.14
N LEU A 201 -13.70 0.95 -19.00
CA LEU A 201 -14.30 -0.38 -18.81
C LEU A 201 -15.80 -0.42 -19.11
N ASP A 202 -16.45 0.73 -19.35
CA ASP A 202 -17.83 0.77 -19.79
C ASP A 202 -17.96 0.09 -21.18
N PRO A 203 -18.93 -0.81 -21.41
CA PRO A 203 -19.10 -1.49 -22.69
C PRO A 203 -19.27 -0.56 -23.90
N ARG A 204 -19.70 0.68 -23.68
CA ARG A 204 -19.88 1.72 -24.71
C ARG A 204 -18.59 2.49 -25.00
N ALA A 205 -17.58 2.36 -24.16
CA ALA A 205 -16.32 3.08 -24.33
C ALA A 205 -15.54 2.59 -25.56
N PRO A 206 -14.80 3.45 -26.25
CA PRO A 206 -13.89 3.02 -27.30
C PRO A 206 -12.81 2.10 -26.72
N LYS A 207 -12.46 1.05 -27.46
CA LYS A 207 -11.35 0.16 -27.06
C LYS A 207 -10.03 0.92 -27.15
N LEU A 208 -9.48 1.31 -26.03
CA LEU A 208 -8.20 1.98 -25.94
C LEU A 208 -7.11 0.95 -25.63
N GLU A 209 -6.03 1.02 -26.42
CA GLU A 209 -4.87 0.13 -26.20
C GLU A 209 -4.05 0.58 -24.99
N GLN A 210 -3.59 -0.38 -24.22
CA GLN A 210 -2.61 -0.15 -23.16
C GLN A 210 -1.28 0.35 -23.76
N PRO A 211 -0.47 1.10 -23.01
CA PRO A 211 0.87 1.48 -23.44
C PRO A 211 1.74 0.26 -23.79
N ASP A 212 2.68 0.43 -24.73
CA ASP A 212 3.57 -0.67 -25.16
C ASP A 212 4.38 -1.27 -24.03
N SER A 213 4.82 -0.45 -23.07
CA SER A 213 5.50 -0.89 -21.85
C SER A 213 4.67 -1.90 -21.06
N ILE A 214 3.37 -1.62 -20.87
CA ILE A 214 2.44 -2.49 -20.16
C ILE A 214 2.17 -3.76 -20.96
N ARG A 215 1.94 -3.65 -22.28
CA ARG A 215 1.75 -4.83 -23.15
C ARG A 215 2.94 -5.78 -23.11
N LYS A 216 4.17 -5.26 -23.11
CA LYS A 216 5.39 -6.07 -22.98
C LYS A 216 5.47 -6.77 -21.61
N MET A 217 5.11 -6.09 -20.51
CA MET A 217 5.03 -6.72 -19.18
C MET A 217 4.04 -7.86 -19.16
N SER A 218 2.83 -7.61 -19.66
CA SER A 218 1.76 -8.63 -19.72
C SER A 218 2.14 -9.84 -20.58
N ALA A 219 2.91 -9.64 -21.64
CA ALA A 219 3.42 -10.71 -22.49
C ALA A 219 4.48 -11.55 -21.78
N ASN A 220 5.38 -10.90 -21.02
CA ASN A 220 6.43 -11.58 -20.25
C ASN A 220 5.86 -12.40 -19.09
N ALA A 221 4.77 -11.96 -18.47
CA ALA A 221 4.11 -12.70 -17.39
C ALA A 221 3.49 -14.03 -17.82
N LYS A 222 3.21 -14.19 -19.13
CA LYS A 222 2.73 -15.47 -19.70
C LYS A 222 3.84 -16.48 -19.93
N ASN A 223 5.11 -16.10 -19.70
CA ASN A 223 6.23 -17.01 -19.78
C ASN A 223 6.38 -17.78 -18.45
N PRO A 224 6.26 -19.12 -18.42
CA PRO A 224 6.32 -19.93 -17.20
C PRO A 224 7.57 -19.67 -16.36
N ASP A 225 8.70 -19.37 -17.00
CA ASP A 225 10.00 -19.12 -16.33
C ASP A 225 10.03 -17.80 -15.53
N CYS A 226 9.13 -16.86 -15.81
CA CYS A 226 9.00 -15.59 -15.06
C CYS A 226 8.01 -15.69 -13.89
N ALA A 227 7.17 -16.72 -13.87
CA ALA A 227 6.12 -16.88 -12.85
C ALA A 227 6.63 -17.49 -11.53
N GLU A 228 7.82 -18.10 -11.52
CA GLU A 228 8.37 -18.80 -10.34
C GLU A 228 8.82 -17.86 -9.21
N GLY A 229 8.95 -16.55 -9.46
CA GLY A 229 9.35 -15.55 -8.43
C GLY A 229 8.22 -15.01 -7.57
N ILE A 230 6.95 -15.19 -7.95
CA ILE A 230 5.78 -14.64 -7.28
C ILE A 230 4.87 -15.78 -6.84
N ALA A 231 5.35 -16.60 -5.92
CA ALA A 231 4.54 -17.65 -5.29
C ALA A 231 3.59 -17.00 -4.28
N HIS A 232 2.31 -16.86 -4.63
CA HIS A 232 1.27 -16.44 -3.71
C HIS A 232 0.50 -17.64 -3.19
N PRO A 233 0.63 -17.94 -1.90
CA PRO A 233 -0.10 -19.03 -1.27
C PRO A 233 -1.48 -18.57 -0.95
N HIS A 234 -2.43 -18.28 -1.41
CA HIS A 234 -3.79 -18.10 -0.80
C HIS A 234 -4.85 -17.50 -1.76
N ARG A 235 -5.33 -18.38 -2.65
CA ARG A 235 -6.69 -18.27 -3.19
C ARG A 235 -7.63 -19.13 -2.33
N ASP A 236 -7.85 -18.78 -1.09
CA ASP A 236 -8.92 -19.40 -0.31
C ASP A 236 -10.16 -18.50 -0.40
N PRO A 237 -11.25 -18.93 -1.05
CA PRO A 237 -12.49 -18.18 -1.13
C PRO A 237 -13.18 -18.01 0.23
N ASN A 238 -12.78 -18.77 1.27
CA ASN A 238 -13.34 -18.73 2.61
C ASN A 238 -12.49 -17.93 3.59
N ARG A 239 -11.67 -17.01 3.13
CA ARG A 239 -10.82 -16.16 4.01
C ARG A 239 -11.67 -15.37 5.01
N GLU A 240 -11.23 -15.38 6.26
CA GLU A 240 -11.82 -14.61 7.35
C GLU A 240 -11.49 -13.12 7.18
N PRO A 241 -12.49 -12.22 6.99
CA PRO A 241 -12.26 -10.79 7.00
C PRO A 241 -11.70 -10.35 8.36
N LEU A 242 -10.59 -9.62 8.35
CA LEU A 242 -9.97 -9.10 9.55
C LEU A 242 -10.27 -7.60 9.74
N VAL A 243 -10.16 -6.83 8.66
CA VAL A 243 -10.52 -5.41 8.63
C VAL A 243 -11.42 -5.16 7.44
N GLU A 244 -12.55 -4.53 7.67
CA GLU A 244 -13.45 -4.05 6.62
C GLU A 244 -13.52 -2.53 6.70
N VAL A 245 -13.25 -1.87 5.59
CA VAL A 245 -13.37 -0.41 5.42
C VAL A 245 -14.53 -0.16 4.49
N LYS A 246 -15.55 0.58 4.98
CA LYS A 246 -16.81 0.83 4.26
C LYS A 246 -17.08 2.32 4.17
N ASN A 247 -17.14 2.84 2.95
CA ASN A 247 -17.43 4.24 2.63
C ASN A 247 -16.60 5.23 3.47
N LEU A 248 -15.32 4.88 3.71
CA LEU A 248 -14.44 5.65 4.57
C LEU A 248 -14.21 7.04 3.99
N GLN A 249 -14.54 8.06 4.78
CA GLN A 249 -14.20 9.43 4.51
C GLN A 249 -13.44 10.03 5.68
N VAL A 250 -12.32 10.71 5.37
CA VAL A 250 -11.53 11.45 6.35
C VAL A 250 -11.31 12.87 5.85
N THR A 251 -11.75 13.83 6.64
CA THR A 251 -11.68 15.24 6.31
C THR A 251 -10.84 15.98 7.35
N PHE A 252 -9.96 16.86 6.91
CA PHE A 252 -9.17 17.73 7.77
C PHE A 252 -9.58 19.20 7.61
N GLY A 253 -9.27 19.99 8.63
CA GLY A 253 -9.57 21.42 8.66
C GLY A 253 -10.99 21.76 9.10
N ALA A 254 -11.32 23.05 9.12
CA ALA A 254 -12.61 23.56 9.52
C ALA A 254 -13.04 24.71 8.59
N GLY A 255 -14.35 24.88 8.42
CA GLY A 255 -14.94 25.96 7.61
C GLY A 255 -14.43 25.94 6.17
N ARG A 256 -13.93 27.09 5.67
CA ARG A 256 -13.43 27.25 4.30
C ARG A 256 -12.09 26.56 4.02
N LYS A 257 -11.38 26.09 5.06
CA LYS A 257 -10.10 25.34 4.94
C LYS A 257 -10.31 23.84 5.09
N LYS A 258 -11.52 23.35 4.93
CA LYS A 258 -11.86 21.95 4.96
C LYS A 258 -11.44 21.28 3.65
N PHE A 259 -10.72 20.12 3.73
CA PHE A 259 -10.42 19.30 2.58
C PHE A 259 -10.65 17.82 2.89
N VAL A 260 -11.06 17.06 1.89
CA VAL A 260 -11.34 15.64 1.98
C VAL A 260 -10.06 14.91 1.58
N ALA A 261 -9.39 14.30 2.55
CA ALA A 261 -8.12 13.58 2.32
C ALA A 261 -8.33 12.13 1.87
N VAL A 262 -9.47 11.53 2.27
CA VAL A 262 -9.93 10.20 1.86
C VAL A 262 -11.41 10.30 1.59
N ASP A 263 -11.86 9.82 0.44
CA ASP A 263 -13.24 9.94 -0.03
C ASP A 263 -13.76 8.62 -0.56
N ASP A 264 -14.84 8.12 0.04
CA ASP A 264 -15.58 6.90 -0.31
C ASP A 264 -14.69 5.66 -0.56
N VAL A 265 -13.76 5.38 0.37
CA VAL A 265 -12.85 4.25 0.23
C VAL A 265 -13.47 2.99 0.80
N ASN A 266 -13.45 1.92 0.00
CA ASN A 266 -14.01 0.61 0.31
C ASN A 266 -13.01 -0.50 0.02
N PHE A 267 -12.68 -1.33 1.01
CA PHE A 267 -11.88 -2.55 0.84
C PHE A 267 -11.97 -3.46 2.07
N THR A 268 -11.59 -4.72 1.87
CA THR A 268 -11.48 -5.71 2.96
C THR A 268 -10.06 -6.23 3.02
N ILE A 269 -9.51 -6.38 4.22
CA ILE A 269 -8.21 -7.04 4.48
C ILE A 269 -8.50 -8.36 5.18
N TYR A 270 -7.88 -9.42 4.69
CA TYR A 270 -8.08 -10.77 5.22
C TYR A 270 -6.93 -11.15 6.17
N LYS A 271 -7.23 -12.08 7.08
CA LYS A 271 -6.28 -12.57 8.06
C LYS A 271 -5.06 -13.21 7.40
N GLY A 272 -3.87 -12.81 7.82
CA GLY A 272 -2.60 -13.35 7.35
C GLY A 272 -2.11 -12.83 6.00
N GLU A 273 -2.88 -11.95 5.29
CA GLU A 273 -2.43 -11.38 4.03
C GLU A 273 -1.51 -10.18 4.21
N THR A 274 -0.74 -9.91 3.18
CA THR A 274 -0.02 -8.64 3.01
C THR A 274 -0.78 -7.79 2.01
N PHE A 275 -1.43 -6.72 2.51
CA PHE A 275 -2.19 -5.75 1.72
C PHE A 275 -1.39 -4.47 1.53
N SER A 276 -1.21 -4.02 0.30
CA SER A 276 -0.44 -2.81 0.01
C SER A 276 -1.30 -1.66 -0.51
N LEU A 277 -1.12 -0.48 0.06
CA LEU A 277 -1.65 0.80 -0.42
C LEU A 277 -0.54 1.55 -1.16
N VAL A 278 -0.72 1.79 -2.45
CA VAL A 278 0.28 2.46 -3.30
C VAL A 278 -0.28 3.70 -3.97
N GLY A 279 0.59 4.62 -4.37
CA GLY A 279 0.22 5.86 -5.07
C GLY A 279 1.18 7.01 -4.76
N GLU A 280 1.02 8.13 -5.43
CA GLU A 280 1.83 9.34 -5.23
C GLU A 280 1.73 9.87 -3.79
N SER A 281 2.71 10.68 -3.38
CA SER A 281 2.66 11.38 -2.08
C SER A 281 1.42 12.27 -2.01
N GLY A 282 0.76 12.29 -0.84
CA GLY A 282 -0.48 13.05 -0.66
C GLY A 282 -1.76 12.36 -1.16
N SER A 283 -1.70 11.14 -1.70
CA SER A 283 -2.91 10.41 -2.16
C SER A 283 -3.83 9.88 -1.04
N GLY A 284 -3.48 10.04 0.24
CA GLY A 284 -4.32 9.63 1.38
C GLY A 284 -3.91 8.31 2.06
N LYS A 285 -2.88 7.59 1.60
CA LYS A 285 -2.45 6.28 2.13
C LYS A 285 -2.20 6.26 3.64
N THR A 286 -1.32 7.14 4.11
CA THR A 286 -1.02 7.31 5.55
C THR A 286 -2.28 7.68 6.35
N THR A 287 -3.17 8.47 5.75
CA THR A 287 -4.44 8.85 6.37
C THR A 287 -5.33 7.65 6.62
N ILE A 288 -5.43 6.73 5.66
CA ILE A 288 -6.17 5.46 5.81
C ILE A 288 -5.53 4.60 6.90
N GLY A 289 -4.20 4.39 6.87
CA GLY A 289 -3.52 3.60 7.88
C GLY A 289 -3.77 4.12 9.30
N ARG A 290 -3.72 5.45 9.48
CA ARG A 290 -4.02 6.12 10.76
C ARG A 290 -5.49 6.07 11.15
N ALA A 291 -6.41 6.04 10.19
CA ALA A 291 -7.84 5.88 10.44
C ALA A 291 -8.16 4.45 10.91
N ILE A 292 -7.53 3.43 10.33
CA ILE A 292 -7.69 2.02 10.75
C ILE A 292 -7.32 1.83 12.22
N VAL A 293 -6.23 2.44 12.68
CA VAL A 293 -5.81 2.40 14.10
C VAL A 293 -6.40 3.52 14.95
N ARG A 294 -7.40 4.25 14.44
CA ARG A 294 -8.14 5.32 15.13
C ARG A 294 -7.28 6.48 15.64
N ILE A 295 -6.13 6.73 15.05
CA ILE A 295 -5.34 7.95 15.27
C ILE A 295 -6.02 9.14 14.61
N ASN A 296 -6.48 8.97 13.35
CA ASN A 296 -7.26 9.97 12.67
C ASN A 296 -8.76 9.72 12.89
N PRO A 297 -9.54 10.76 13.23
CA PRO A 297 -11.00 10.62 13.32
C PRO A 297 -11.60 10.36 11.94
N ILE A 298 -12.56 9.44 11.89
CA ILE A 298 -13.36 9.13 10.70
C ILE A 298 -14.47 10.17 10.59
N THR A 299 -14.62 10.78 9.42
CA THR A 299 -15.67 11.79 9.16
C THR A 299 -16.98 11.12 8.75
N ALA A 300 -16.92 10.09 7.90
CA ALA A 300 -18.06 9.28 7.50
C ALA A 300 -17.58 7.85 7.18
N GLY A 301 -18.51 6.92 7.06
CA GLY A 301 -18.22 5.51 6.87
C GLY A 301 -17.80 4.81 8.17
N GLU A 302 -17.19 3.63 8.02
CA GLU A 302 -16.76 2.83 9.16
C GLU A 302 -15.56 1.96 8.86
N VAL A 303 -14.83 1.63 9.92
CA VAL A 303 -13.79 0.61 9.92
C VAL A 303 -14.18 -0.43 10.95
N LEU A 304 -14.35 -1.67 10.50
CA LEU A 304 -14.68 -2.82 11.34
C LEU A 304 -13.43 -3.69 11.51
N TYR A 305 -13.18 -4.11 12.72
CA TYR A 305 -12.17 -5.11 13.06
C TYR A 305 -12.89 -6.37 13.55
N ARG A 306 -12.76 -7.48 12.82
CA ARG A 306 -13.50 -8.74 13.07
C ARG A 306 -15.02 -8.55 13.15
N GLY A 307 -15.57 -7.68 12.29
CA GLY A 307 -16.98 -7.35 12.26
C GLY A 307 -17.44 -6.38 13.35
N GLU A 308 -16.58 -5.97 14.28
CA GLU A 308 -16.87 -5.00 15.34
C GLU A 308 -16.31 -3.61 14.98
N ARG A 309 -17.04 -2.58 15.44
CA ARG A 309 -16.74 -1.17 15.15
C ARG A 309 -15.66 -0.58 16.09
#